data_5a08341a4ae508fc76c855ce4c424c20
#
_entry.id   5a08341a4ae508fc76c855ce4c424c20
#
_cell.length_a   1.000
_cell.length_b   1.000
_cell.length_c   1.000
_cell.angle_alpha   90.00
_cell.angle_beta   90.00
_cell.angle_gamma   90.00
#
_symmetry.space_group_name_H-M   'P 1'
#
loop_
_entity.id
_entity.type
_entity.pdbx_description
1 polymer ?
#
loop_
_entity_poly.entity_id
_entity_poly.type
_entity_poly.pdbx_seq_one_letter_code
_entity_poly.pdbx_strand_id
1 'polypeptide(L)'
;KSLMQNNLLGNQAAIQRTNKNSTSIFMEKDMNGIFRQINIEAGRDIAEKLGIEFDEGESPNKKLNMINKDSLVIRRSLTLEELKTLISKVNGLEKARDNFALNYLVPARKKRLKNSELINDLINALEVGETGNFLLTGENYTVYYSEADNYILKDEAGKELLNKTEPIAFDDIISLIPESERSHTALQIMLKSWTIAAFRDDGSIVLQETKVIDAIQGFVEHGENKMPCILFNGSWYVIDDKYADHLTEDYKKIFDSSEAAANALSEEFGLLDCRAANEVSFNTQLRKNKRVLVAHTALVNNIEIAVLIFWDEDSIYLMHNKDKFSGQGARDVVNQVLTSSEYLHQALSSSDAQGFLERYYDTVKSKYKGKAVPVNKEQFISQMRSGKKFTYVIGYMNGLSRKSRSTYAKYLTVDAVRKLEAKGDKCIIMGLK
;
A
#
# COMPACT_ATOMS: atom_id res chain seq x y z
N LYS A 1 24.06 4.86 -9.11
CA LYS A 1 22.65 5.09 -8.74
C LYS A 1 22.61 5.44 -7.25
N SER A 2 22.29 6.66 -6.88
CA SER A 2 21.96 6.99 -5.49
C SER A 2 20.48 7.31 -5.42
N LEU A 3 19.75 6.59 -4.58
CA LEU A 3 18.39 6.90 -4.20
C LEU A 3 18.48 7.68 -2.89
N MET A 4 18.04 8.92 -2.89
CA MET A 4 17.81 9.66 -1.65
C MET A 4 16.29 9.73 -1.43
N GLN A 5 15.86 9.18 -0.32
CA GLN A 5 14.50 9.27 0.13
C GLN A 5 14.45 10.28 1.28
N ASN A 6 13.80 11.41 1.08
CA ASN A 6 13.55 12.37 2.15
C ASN A 6 12.08 12.34 2.50
N ASN A 7 11.76 11.95 3.71
CA ASN A 7 10.44 12.12 4.31
C ASN A 7 10.39 13.53 4.91
N LEU A 8 9.75 14.45 4.22
CA LEU A 8 9.43 15.77 4.75
C LEU A 8 7.91 15.95 4.69
N LEU A 9 7.29 16.03 5.86
CA LEU A 9 5.89 16.45 6.04
C LEU A 9 4.86 15.67 5.19
N GLY A 10 4.87 14.34 5.26
CA GLY A 10 3.87 13.48 4.60
C GLY A 10 4.05 13.33 3.09
N ASN A 11 5.00 14.00 2.46
CA ASN A 11 5.33 13.86 1.05
C ASN A 11 6.55 12.95 0.88
N GLN A 12 6.39 11.84 0.17
CA GLN A 12 7.53 11.02 -0.24
C GLN A 12 8.13 11.61 -1.52
N ALA A 13 9.35 12.08 -1.44
CA ALA A 13 10.12 12.54 -2.59
C ALA A 13 11.19 11.50 -2.95
N ALA A 14 11.23 11.06 -4.21
CA ALA A 14 12.28 10.19 -4.71
C ALA A 14 13.09 10.93 -5.79
N ILE A 15 14.41 10.99 -5.62
CA ILE A 15 15.33 11.53 -6.63
C ILE A 15 16.00 10.35 -7.31
N GLN A 16 15.76 10.16 -8.60
CA GLN A 16 16.46 9.20 -9.42
C GLN A 16 17.39 9.94 -10.38
N ARG A 17 18.69 9.75 -10.23
CA ARG A 17 19.69 10.19 -11.23
C ARG A 17 19.91 9.08 -12.24
N THR A 18 19.54 9.33 -13.47
CA THR A 18 19.86 8.44 -14.57
C THR A 18 21.06 8.96 -15.34
N ASN A 19 22.03 8.10 -15.51
CA ASN A 19 23.20 8.13 -16.38
C ASN A 19 23.91 9.45 -16.79
N LYS A 20 25.12 9.24 -17.31
CA LYS A 20 26.22 10.15 -17.64
C LYS A 20 25.90 11.51 -18.26
N ASN A 21 24.71 11.72 -18.81
CA ASN A 21 24.29 13.00 -19.42
C ASN A 21 23.26 13.78 -18.59
N SER A 22 23.27 13.54 -17.28
CA SER A 22 22.71 14.47 -16.28
C SER A 22 21.21 14.79 -16.33
N THR A 23 20.35 13.83 -16.66
CA THR A 23 18.91 13.98 -16.37
C THR A 23 18.65 13.62 -14.93
N SER A 24 18.10 14.56 -14.16
CA SER A 24 17.62 14.31 -12.79
C SER A 24 16.11 14.31 -12.80
N ILE A 25 15.51 13.31 -12.18
CA ILE A 25 14.05 13.20 -12.04
C ILE A 25 13.73 13.26 -10.55
N PHE A 26 12.90 14.22 -10.18
CA PHE A 26 12.34 14.36 -8.84
C PHE A 26 10.84 14.10 -8.90
N MET A 27 10.38 13.12 -8.15
CA MET A 27 8.96 12.73 -8.11
C MET A 27 8.38 13.04 -6.75
N GLU A 28 7.33 13.84 -6.73
CA GLU A 28 6.56 14.18 -5.54
C GLU A 28 5.28 13.36 -5.52
N LYS A 29 5.06 12.66 -4.41
CA LYS A 29 3.83 11.93 -4.14
C LYS A 29 3.01 12.67 -3.08
N ASP A 30 1.70 12.53 -3.14
CA ASP A 30 0.85 12.92 -2.02
C ASP A 30 0.91 11.87 -0.88
N MET A 31 0.21 12.14 0.21
CA MET A 31 0.14 11.23 1.36
C MET A 31 -0.42 9.84 0.99
N ASN A 32 -1.17 9.75 -0.10
CA ASN A 32 -1.73 8.52 -0.61
C ASN A 32 -0.76 7.76 -1.54
N GLY A 33 0.47 8.25 -1.68
CA GLY A 33 1.47 7.65 -2.58
C GLY A 33 1.22 7.91 -4.06
N ILE A 34 0.23 8.74 -4.41
CA ILE A 34 -0.09 9.11 -5.79
C ILE A 34 0.87 10.22 -6.24
N PHE A 35 1.51 10.03 -7.38
CA PHE A 35 2.38 11.05 -7.94
C PHE A 35 1.60 12.28 -8.32
N ARG A 36 1.95 13.41 -7.70
CA ARG A 36 1.34 14.72 -7.98
C ARG A 36 2.16 15.56 -8.93
N GLN A 37 3.47 15.40 -8.87
CA GLN A 37 4.38 16.21 -9.65
C GLN A 37 5.63 15.43 -9.98
N ILE A 38 6.14 15.60 -11.19
CA ILE A 38 7.45 15.13 -11.62
C ILE A 38 8.23 16.34 -12.11
N ASN A 39 9.34 16.61 -11.45
CA ASN A 39 10.29 17.62 -11.89
C ASN A 39 11.42 16.90 -12.64
N ILE A 40 11.67 17.32 -13.87
CA ILE A 40 12.69 16.76 -14.74
C ILE A 40 13.69 17.84 -15.08
N GLU A 41 14.94 17.63 -14.71
CA GLU A 41 16.06 18.38 -15.26
C GLU A 41 16.63 17.59 -16.42
N ALA A 42 16.22 17.89 -17.63
CA ALA A 42 16.63 17.18 -18.83
C ALA A 42 17.91 17.74 -19.42
N GLY A 43 18.82 16.89 -19.82
CA GLY A 43 19.98 17.26 -20.62
C GLY A 43 19.59 17.70 -22.04
N ARG A 44 20.55 18.23 -22.79
CA ARG A 44 20.34 18.71 -24.16
C ARG A 44 19.76 17.64 -25.07
N ASP A 45 20.23 16.42 -24.97
CA ASP A 45 19.78 15.28 -25.76
C ASP A 45 18.27 14.98 -25.66
N ILE A 46 17.71 15.19 -24.47
CA ILE A 46 16.26 15.04 -24.24
C ILE A 46 15.50 16.28 -24.74
N ALA A 47 16.04 17.47 -24.51
CA ALA A 47 15.45 18.71 -24.98
C ALA A 47 15.33 18.71 -26.52
N GLU A 48 16.38 18.33 -27.21
CA GLU A 48 16.44 18.21 -28.70
C GLU A 48 15.39 17.20 -29.20
N LYS A 49 15.24 16.06 -28.53
CA LYS A 49 14.18 15.07 -28.86
C LYS A 49 12.77 15.66 -28.71
N LEU A 50 12.60 16.64 -27.83
CA LEU A 50 11.35 17.38 -27.67
C LEU A 50 11.24 18.57 -28.64
N GLY A 51 12.25 18.83 -29.47
CA GLY A 51 12.28 19.92 -30.42
C GLY A 51 12.61 21.26 -29.79
N ILE A 52 13.35 21.27 -28.68
CA ILE A 52 13.80 22.46 -27.97
C ILE A 52 15.32 22.59 -28.18
N GLU A 53 15.72 23.64 -28.87
CA GLU A 53 17.13 23.95 -29.16
C GLU A 53 17.70 24.88 -28.10
N PHE A 54 18.99 24.71 -27.80
CA PHE A 54 19.73 25.61 -26.90
C PHE A 54 20.52 26.61 -27.76
N ASP A 55 20.56 27.88 -27.31
CA ASP A 55 21.28 28.92 -28.07
C ASP A 55 22.78 28.62 -28.15
N GLU A 56 23.41 29.06 -29.28
CA GLU A 56 24.85 29.03 -29.43
C GLU A 56 25.51 29.93 -28.36
N GLY A 57 26.28 29.31 -27.45
CA GLY A 57 26.91 30.03 -26.32
C GLY A 57 26.32 29.72 -24.96
N GLU A 58 25.20 29.01 -24.88
CA GLU A 58 24.73 28.47 -23.62
C GLU A 58 25.64 27.36 -23.09
N SER A 59 25.86 27.34 -21.78
CA SER A 59 26.71 26.34 -21.12
C SER A 59 26.34 24.91 -21.57
N PRO A 60 27.34 24.06 -21.90
CA PRO A 60 27.10 22.66 -22.24
C PRO A 60 26.33 21.89 -21.14
N ASN A 61 26.42 22.36 -19.90
CA ASN A 61 25.75 21.77 -18.73
C ASN A 61 24.37 22.33 -18.46
N LYS A 62 23.87 23.30 -19.28
CA LYS A 62 22.55 23.86 -19.13
C LYS A 62 21.49 22.77 -19.33
N LYS A 63 20.54 22.71 -18.41
CA LYS A 63 19.47 21.72 -18.38
C LYS A 63 18.13 22.40 -18.65
N LEU A 64 17.21 21.64 -19.24
CA LEU A 64 15.84 22.02 -19.40
C LEU A 64 15.04 21.59 -18.16
N ASN A 65 14.48 22.55 -17.44
CA ASN A 65 13.61 22.28 -16.31
C ASN A 65 12.17 22.13 -16.77
N MET A 66 11.62 20.96 -16.55
CA MET A 66 10.24 20.60 -16.86
C MET A 66 9.52 20.16 -15.59
N ILE A 67 8.29 20.57 -15.45
CA ILE A 67 7.41 20.14 -14.36
C ILE A 67 6.17 19.53 -15.00
N ASN A 68 5.94 18.27 -14.74
CA ASN A 68 4.75 17.55 -15.17
C ASN A 68 3.80 17.35 -13.97
N LYS A 69 2.60 17.91 -14.10
CA LYS A 69 1.48 17.78 -13.16
C LYS A 69 0.23 17.37 -13.94
N ASP A 70 -0.84 18.13 -13.75
CA ASP A 70 -2.03 18.17 -14.64
C ASP A 70 -1.74 18.93 -15.96
N SER A 71 -0.59 19.58 -16.03
CA SER A 71 -0.06 20.31 -17.18
C SER A 71 1.45 20.15 -17.25
N LEU A 72 1.99 20.26 -18.45
CA LEU A 72 3.44 20.34 -18.65
C LEU A 72 3.88 21.79 -18.58
N VAL A 73 4.73 22.12 -17.61
CA VAL A 73 5.35 23.44 -17.46
C VAL A 73 6.82 23.33 -17.85
N ILE A 74 7.26 24.15 -18.79
CA ILE A 74 8.64 24.28 -19.20
C ILE A 74 9.15 25.66 -18.78
N ARG A 75 10.19 25.69 -17.97
CA ARG A 75 10.77 26.93 -17.46
C ARG A 75 11.79 27.50 -18.47
N ARG A 76 11.30 27.83 -19.65
CA ARG A 76 12.05 28.49 -20.72
C ARG A 76 11.09 29.27 -21.62
N SER A 77 11.54 30.39 -22.18
CA SER A 77 10.86 31.05 -23.27
C SER A 77 10.96 30.20 -24.52
N LEU A 78 9.84 29.93 -25.17
CA LEU A 78 9.76 29.17 -26.42
C LEU A 78 9.23 30.09 -27.52
N THR A 79 9.77 29.93 -28.71
CA THR A 79 9.18 30.48 -29.91
C THR A 79 7.88 29.75 -30.26
N LEU A 80 7.06 30.33 -31.12
CA LEU A 80 5.80 29.70 -31.56
C LEU A 80 6.06 28.37 -32.29
N GLU A 81 7.15 28.29 -33.06
CA GLU A 81 7.53 27.06 -33.81
C GLU A 81 8.04 25.98 -32.87
N GLU A 82 8.85 26.30 -31.88
CA GLU A 82 9.26 25.37 -30.83
C GLU A 82 8.05 24.84 -30.05
N LEU A 83 7.09 25.70 -29.71
CA LEU A 83 5.87 25.31 -29.02
C LEU A 83 5.02 24.34 -29.85
N LYS A 84 4.84 24.59 -31.15
CA LYS A 84 4.14 23.69 -32.06
C LYS A 84 4.83 22.34 -32.15
N THR A 85 6.15 22.35 -32.31
CA THR A 85 6.98 21.13 -32.38
C THR A 85 6.88 20.34 -31.08
N LEU A 86 7.00 20.99 -29.95
CA LEU A 86 6.85 20.39 -28.62
C LEU A 86 5.48 19.72 -28.45
N ILE A 87 4.39 20.43 -28.77
CA ILE A 87 3.02 19.87 -28.68
C ILE A 87 2.90 18.63 -29.56
N SER A 88 3.41 18.68 -30.79
CA SER A 88 3.40 17.54 -31.71
C SER A 88 4.19 16.34 -31.17
N LYS A 89 5.40 16.60 -30.61
CA LYS A 89 6.25 15.56 -30.00
C LYS A 89 5.61 14.95 -28.75
N VAL A 90 5.04 15.77 -27.85
CA VAL A 90 4.36 15.30 -26.65
C VAL A 90 3.14 14.45 -27.00
N ASN A 91 2.32 14.88 -27.96
CA ASN A 91 1.19 14.09 -28.46
C ASN A 91 1.64 12.77 -29.13
N GLY A 92 2.81 12.76 -29.77
CA GLY A 92 3.42 11.55 -30.31
C GLY A 92 3.85 10.58 -29.21
N LEU A 93 4.43 11.09 -28.11
CA LEU A 93 4.81 10.28 -26.94
C LEU A 93 3.60 9.66 -26.25
N GLU A 94 2.47 10.36 -26.17
CA GLU A 94 1.23 9.79 -25.57
C GLU A 94 0.76 8.52 -26.29
N LYS A 95 1.09 8.38 -27.57
CA LYS A 95 0.74 7.22 -28.41
C LYS A 95 1.83 6.15 -28.45
N ALA A 96 2.98 6.37 -27.82
CA ALA A 96 4.07 5.41 -27.84
C ALA A 96 3.71 4.14 -27.05
N ARG A 97 4.09 2.97 -27.59
CA ARG A 97 3.78 1.66 -26.97
C ARG A 97 4.54 1.41 -25.67
N ASP A 98 5.63 2.12 -25.44
CA ASP A 98 6.52 1.95 -24.28
C ASP A 98 6.17 2.88 -23.10
N ASN A 99 5.00 3.51 -23.14
CA ASN A 99 4.52 4.33 -22.03
C ASN A 99 4.22 3.44 -20.82
N PHE A 100 4.66 3.87 -19.65
CA PHE A 100 4.30 3.23 -18.39
C PHE A 100 3.46 4.19 -17.54
N ALA A 101 2.50 3.63 -16.80
CA ALA A 101 1.68 4.39 -15.90
C ALA A 101 2.40 4.59 -14.56
N LEU A 102 2.60 5.85 -14.17
CA LEU A 102 3.04 6.18 -12.81
C LEU A 102 1.90 6.06 -11.81
N ASN A 103 0.71 6.48 -12.24
CA ASN A 103 -0.53 6.39 -11.47
C ASN A 103 -1.56 5.61 -12.28
N TYR A 104 -2.14 4.59 -11.66
CA TYR A 104 -3.33 3.95 -12.19
C TYR A 104 -4.61 4.66 -11.73
N LEU A 105 -4.52 5.42 -10.63
CA LEU A 105 -5.63 6.14 -10.04
C LEU A 105 -5.69 7.58 -10.52
N VAL A 106 -6.91 8.02 -10.82
CA VAL A 106 -7.23 9.42 -11.07
C VAL A 106 -8.37 9.85 -10.14
N PRO A 107 -8.41 11.13 -9.73
CA PRO A 107 -9.54 11.64 -8.95
C PRO A 107 -10.86 11.39 -9.68
N ALA A 108 -11.86 10.87 -8.97
CA ALA A 108 -13.18 10.54 -9.53
C ALA A 108 -13.86 11.74 -10.22
N ARG A 109 -13.61 12.96 -9.72
CA ARG A 109 -14.09 14.21 -10.36
C ARG A 109 -13.62 14.38 -11.81
N LYS A 110 -12.45 13.84 -12.18
CA LYS A 110 -11.95 13.87 -13.57
C LYS A 110 -12.81 12.99 -14.50
N LYS A 111 -13.47 11.98 -13.96
CA LYS A 111 -14.45 11.14 -14.67
C LYS A 111 -15.89 11.64 -14.51
N ARG A 112 -16.08 12.88 -14.00
CA ARG A 112 -17.37 13.52 -13.75
C ARG A 112 -18.28 12.79 -12.76
N LEU A 113 -17.71 11.94 -11.90
CA LEU A 113 -18.45 11.29 -10.83
C LEU A 113 -18.69 12.27 -9.69
N LYS A 114 -19.91 12.29 -9.18
CA LYS A 114 -20.29 13.18 -8.10
C LYS A 114 -19.97 12.52 -6.74
N ASN A 115 -19.36 13.28 -5.85
CA ASN A 115 -19.05 12.81 -4.50
C ASN A 115 -20.30 12.32 -3.75
N SER A 116 -21.46 12.97 -3.97
CA SER A 116 -22.72 12.56 -3.34
C SER A 116 -23.20 11.17 -3.80
N GLU A 117 -23.01 10.84 -5.08
CA GLU A 117 -23.36 9.52 -5.61
C GLU A 117 -22.49 8.42 -5.00
N LEU A 118 -21.17 8.66 -4.92
CA LEU A 118 -20.23 7.72 -4.33
C LEU A 118 -20.40 7.54 -2.80
N ILE A 119 -20.80 8.60 -2.10
CA ILE A 119 -21.19 8.50 -0.69
C ILE A 119 -22.47 7.68 -0.53
N ASN A 120 -23.44 7.81 -1.43
CA ASN A 120 -24.64 6.98 -1.40
C ASN A 120 -24.31 5.50 -1.65
N ASP A 121 -23.38 5.19 -2.59
CA ASP A 121 -22.93 3.83 -2.81
C ASP A 121 -22.23 3.26 -1.57
N LEU A 122 -21.44 4.07 -0.86
CA LEU A 122 -20.84 3.71 0.42
C LEU A 122 -21.91 3.39 1.47
N ILE A 123 -22.91 4.26 1.62
CA ILE A 123 -24.00 4.05 2.59
C ILE A 123 -24.78 2.78 2.25
N ASN A 124 -25.13 2.57 0.97
CA ASN A 124 -25.81 1.36 0.52
C ASN A 124 -25.01 0.08 0.87
N ALA A 125 -23.68 0.10 0.66
CA ALA A 125 -22.83 -1.01 1.04
C ALA A 125 -22.87 -1.27 2.56
N LEU A 126 -22.88 -0.21 3.37
CA LEU A 126 -22.99 -0.32 4.84
C LEU A 126 -24.37 -0.83 5.30
N GLU A 127 -25.45 -0.43 4.65
CA GLU A 127 -26.81 -0.90 4.93
C GLU A 127 -26.94 -2.42 4.74
N VAL A 128 -26.28 -2.98 3.72
CA VAL A 128 -26.25 -4.43 3.47
C VAL A 128 -25.15 -5.18 4.24
N GLY A 129 -24.42 -4.49 5.12
CA GLY A 129 -23.42 -5.10 5.99
C GLY A 129 -22.05 -5.36 5.33
N GLU A 130 -21.73 -4.72 4.22
CA GLU A 130 -20.42 -4.84 3.54
C GLU A 130 -19.32 -4.02 4.23
N THR A 131 -19.24 -4.09 5.55
CA THR A 131 -18.24 -3.36 6.37
C THR A 131 -16.80 -3.75 6.04
N GLY A 132 -16.58 -5.01 5.67
CA GLY A 132 -15.27 -5.53 5.31
C GLY A 132 -14.60 -4.85 4.10
N ASN A 133 -15.34 -4.03 3.33
CA ASN A 133 -14.77 -3.23 2.25
C ASN A 133 -14.06 -1.95 2.76
N PHE A 134 -14.15 -1.64 4.07
CA PHE A 134 -13.67 -0.40 4.66
C PHE A 134 -12.75 -0.63 5.84
N LEU A 135 -11.74 0.23 5.99
CA LEU A 135 -10.83 0.29 7.12
C LEU A 135 -10.75 1.73 7.62
N LEU A 136 -10.44 1.90 8.89
CA LEU A 136 -9.97 3.18 9.42
C LEU A 136 -8.45 3.22 9.35
N THR A 137 -7.90 4.25 8.77
CA THR A 137 -6.45 4.36 8.56
C THR A 137 -5.89 5.71 9.00
N GLY A 138 -6.75 6.69 9.23
CA GLY A 138 -6.29 8.07 9.33
C GLY A 138 -5.48 8.47 8.08
N GLU A 139 -4.57 9.42 8.24
CA GLU A 139 -3.71 9.87 7.15
C GLU A 139 -2.62 8.83 6.79
N ASN A 140 -2.19 8.02 7.76
CA ASN A 140 -1.16 7.01 7.59
C ASN A 140 -1.53 5.75 8.37
N TYR A 141 -1.79 4.66 7.64
CA TYR A 141 -2.14 3.37 8.22
C TYR A 141 -1.12 2.89 9.25
N THR A 142 0.17 2.90 8.91
CA THR A 142 1.23 2.43 9.80
C THR A 142 1.25 3.23 11.10
N VAL A 143 1.24 4.54 11.02
CA VAL A 143 1.28 5.43 12.19
C VAL A 143 0.05 5.23 13.07
N TYR A 144 -1.15 5.15 12.46
CA TYR A 144 -2.40 4.93 13.19
C TYR A 144 -2.37 3.63 14.00
N TYR A 145 -1.84 2.55 13.44
CA TYR A 145 -1.81 1.24 14.12
C TYR A 145 -0.61 1.03 15.03
N SER A 146 0.56 1.64 14.73
CA SER A 146 1.80 1.34 15.47
C SER A 146 2.18 2.35 16.54
N GLU A 147 1.69 3.58 16.43
CA GLU A 147 2.15 4.66 17.30
C GLU A 147 1.10 5.16 18.29
N ALA A 148 -0.16 4.78 18.12
CA ALA A 148 -1.23 5.17 19.02
C ALA A 148 -1.48 4.12 20.09
N ASP A 149 -1.69 4.59 21.31
CA ASP A 149 -2.00 3.79 22.49
C ASP A 149 -3.46 3.94 22.92
N ASN A 150 -4.12 5.04 22.51
CA ASN A 150 -5.51 5.35 22.84
C ASN A 150 -6.28 5.88 21.64
N TYR A 151 -7.47 5.37 21.42
CA TYR A 151 -8.35 5.70 20.30
C TYR A 151 -9.71 6.15 20.83
N ILE A 152 -10.19 7.31 20.40
CA ILE A 152 -11.44 7.92 20.85
C ILE A 152 -12.36 8.15 19.66
N LEU A 153 -13.61 7.69 19.77
CA LEU A 153 -14.69 8.00 18.85
C LEU A 153 -15.71 8.89 19.55
N LYS A 154 -16.13 9.98 18.91
CA LYS A 154 -17.15 10.90 19.42
C LYS A 154 -18.29 11.04 18.42
N ASP A 155 -19.50 11.31 18.95
CA ASP A 155 -20.65 11.65 18.13
C ASP A 155 -20.61 13.13 17.67
N GLU A 156 -21.69 13.55 17.01
CA GLU A 156 -21.85 14.91 16.50
C GLU A 156 -21.93 16.00 17.57
N ALA A 157 -22.31 15.62 18.81
CA ALA A 157 -22.35 16.49 19.97
C ALA A 157 -21.01 16.56 20.73
N GLY A 158 -20.00 15.79 20.27
CA GLY A 158 -18.71 15.66 20.93
C GLY A 158 -18.70 14.71 22.12
N LYS A 159 -19.80 13.94 22.32
CA LYS A 159 -19.87 12.92 23.37
C LYS A 159 -19.03 11.71 22.95
N GLU A 160 -18.18 11.25 23.87
CA GLU A 160 -17.38 10.05 23.68
C GLU A 160 -18.27 8.80 23.59
N LEU A 161 -18.17 8.08 22.48
CA LEU A 161 -18.89 6.83 22.22
C LEU A 161 -18.02 5.61 22.47
N LEU A 162 -16.74 5.68 22.13
CA LEU A 162 -15.73 4.65 22.39
C LEU A 162 -14.44 5.28 22.88
N ASN A 163 -13.77 4.57 23.78
CA ASN A 163 -12.41 4.84 24.21
C ASN A 163 -11.71 3.50 24.39
N LYS A 164 -10.71 3.21 23.54
CA LYS A 164 -10.05 1.91 23.48
C LYS A 164 -8.54 2.09 23.43
N THR A 165 -7.81 1.15 23.99
CA THR A 165 -6.35 1.02 23.84
C THR A 165 -5.97 0.23 22.59
N GLU A 166 -6.94 -0.41 21.95
CA GLU A 166 -6.76 -1.10 20.68
C GLU A 166 -7.36 -0.25 19.55
N PRO A 167 -6.81 -0.36 18.30
CA PRO A 167 -7.36 0.36 17.18
C PRO A 167 -8.87 0.12 17.01
N ILE A 168 -9.63 1.20 16.84
CA ILE A 168 -11.05 1.10 16.53
C ILE A 168 -11.22 0.54 15.13
N ALA A 169 -11.88 -0.61 15.01
CA ALA A 169 -12.26 -1.18 13.74
C ALA A 169 -13.53 -0.52 13.20
N PHE A 170 -13.74 -0.58 11.89
CA PHE A 170 -14.96 -0.01 11.29
C PHE A 170 -16.22 -0.71 11.81
N ASP A 171 -16.15 -2.01 12.08
CA ASP A 171 -17.24 -2.79 12.68
C ASP A 171 -17.61 -2.31 14.09
N ASP A 172 -16.64 -1.83 14.88
CA ASP A 172 -16.93 -1.23 16.20
C ASP A 172 -17.86 -0.02 16.06
N ILE A 173 -17.60 0.84 15.05
CA ILE A 173 -18.42 2.04 14.81
C ILE A 173 -19.82 1.66 14.37
N ILE A 174 -19.96 0.74 13.43
CA ILE A 174 -21.25 0.29 12.89
C ILE A 174 -22.08 -0.39 13.99
N SER A 175 -21.45 -1.12 14.91
CA SER A 175 -22.15 -1.81 16.00
C SER A 175 -22.81 -0.87 17.00
N LEU A 176 -22.39 0.40 17.07
CA LEU A 176 -23.01 1.42 17.91
C LEU A 176 -24.37 1.87 17.40
N ILE A 177 -24.68 1.62 16.12
CA ILE A 177 -25.98 1.91 15.54
C ILE A 177 -26.77 0.60 15.48
N PRO A 178 -27.84 0.44 16.29
CA PRO A 178 -28.68 -0.75 16.25
C PRO A 178 -29.19 -1.04 14.82
N GLU A 179 -29.27 -2.31 14.45
CA GLU A 179 -29.70 -2.68 13.06
C GLU A 179 -31.04 -2.04 12.67
N SER A 180 -31.98 -1.94 13.62
CA SER A 180 -33.29 -1.31 13.40
C SER A 180 -33.21 0.20 13.15
N GLU A 181 -32.11 0.85 13.50
CA GLU A 181 -31.88 2.29 13.38
C GLU A 181 -30.88 2.64 12.26
N ARG A 182 -30.28 1.64 11.60
CA ARG A 182 -29.33 1.82 10.49
C ARG A 182 -30.00 2.31 9.22
N SER A 183 -30.63 3.48 9.32
CA SER A 183 -31.16 4.15 8.14
C SER A 183 -30.09 4.88 7.37
N HIS A 184 -30.35 5.16 6.10
CA HIS A 184 -29.47 5.98 5.24
C HIS A 184 -29.05 7.29 5.94
N THR A 185 -29.99 7.95 6.62
CA THR A 185 -29.73 9.21 7.34
C THR A 185 -28.81 8.99 8.54
N ALA A 186 -29.00 7.95 9.33
CA ALA A 186 -28.17 7.65 10.49
C ALA A 186 -26.72 7.34 10.06
N LEU A 187 -26.54 6.53 9.02
CA LEU A 187 -25.22 6.23 8.46
C LEU A 187 -24.54 7.47 7.84
N GLN A 188 -25.31 8.34 7.20
CA GLN A 188 -24.80 9.60 6.69
C GLN A 188 -24.32 10.54 7.81
N ILE A 189 -25.05 10.63 8.89
CA ILE A 189 -24.67 11.41 10.10
C ILE A 189 -23.38 10.82 10.67
N MET A 190 -23.34 9.52 10.91
CA MET A 190 -22.15 8.83 11.42
C MET A 190 -20.93 9.14 10.56
N LEU A 191 -21.00 8.99 9.25
CA LEU A 191 -19.87 9.23 8.36
C LEU A 191 -19.39 10.69 8.36
N LYS A 192 -20.31 11.65 8.38
CA LYS A 192 -19.99 13.08 8.16
C LYS A 192 -19.81 13.89 9.43
N SER A 193 -20.33 13.40 10.57
CA SER A 193 -20.37 14.19 11.80
C SER A 193 -19.62 13.52 12.96
N TRP A 194 -19.57 12.19 13.02
CA TRP A 194 -18.76 11.54 14.04
C TRP A 194 -17.26 11.72 13.75
N THR A 195 -16.46 11.78 14.81
CA THR A 195 -15.04 12.02 14.72
C THR A 195 -14.25 10.94 15.43
N ILE A 196 -13.08 10.64 14.88
CA ILE A 196 -12.10 9.74 15.48
C ILE A 196 -10.80 10.49 15.74
N ALA A 197 -10.16 10.21 16.86
CA ALA A 197 -8.85 10.71 17.22
C ALA A 197 -8.00 9.59 17.81
N ALA A 198 -6.68 9.71 17.72
CA ALA A 198 -5.75 8.75 18.31
C ALA A 198 -4.57 9.47 18.97
N PHE A 199 -4.11 8.94 20.11
CA PHE A 199 -3.11 9.55 20.98
C PHE A 199 -2.09 8.51 21.44
N ARG A 200 -0.88 8.96 21.78
CA ARG A 200 0.09 8.16 22.56
C ARG A 200 -0.23 8.27 24.06
N ASP A 201 0.39 7.41 24.86
CA ASP A 201 0.26 7.41 26.32
C ASP A 201 0.67 8.74 26.98
N ASP A 202 1.60 9.47 26.36
CA ASP A 202 2.02 10.80 26.82
C ASP A 202 1.04 11.92 26.44
N GLY A 203 -0.08 11.57 25.78
CA GLY A 203 -1.10 12.50 25.31
C GLY A 203 -0.75 13.21 24.00
N SER A 204 0.40 12.89 23.38
CA SER A 204 0.72 13.44 22.05
C SER A 204 -0.21 12.88 20.97
N ILE A 205 -0.56 13.73 20.00
CA ILE A 205 -1.55 13.42 18.98
C ILE A 205 -0.90 12.56 17.88
N VAL A 206 -1.50 11.41 17.59
CA VAL A 206 -1.17 10.55 16.46
C VAL A 206 -2.13 10.82 15.29
N LEU A 207 -3.42 10.90 15.57
CA LEU A 207 -4.45 11.32 14.62
C LEU A 207 -5.25 12.45 15.25
N GLN A 208 -5.23 13.62 14.61
CA GLN A 208 -6.10 14.73 15.01
C GLN A 208 -7.55 14.33 14.86
N GLU A 209 -8.44 14.97 15.63
CA GLU A 209 -9.87 14.75 15.55
C GLU A 209 -10.36 14.94 14.10
N THR A 210 -10.70 13.83 13.46
CA THR A 210 -10.96 13.70 12.03
C THR A 210 -12.33 13.04 11.84
N LYS A 211 -13.11 13.50 10.89
CA LYS A 211 -14.40 12.87 10.57
C LYS A 211 -14.20 11.42 10.11
N VAL A 212 -15.14 10.55 10.47
CA VAL A 212 -15.08 9.13 10.11
C VAL A 212 -14.87 8.95 8.60
N ILE A 213 -15.60 9.71 7.75
CA ILE A 213 -15.46 9.63 6.28
C ILE A 213 -14.05 9.96 5.79
N ASP A 214 -13.35 10.87 6.46
CA ASP A 214 -12.00 11.30 6.08
C ASP A 214 -10.92 10.35 6.62
N ALA A 215 -11.26 9.49 7.58
CA ALA A 215 -10.38 8.45 8.13
C ALA A 215 -10.52 7.10 7.41
N ILE A 216 -11.50 6.94 6.52
CA ILE A 216 -11.77 5.67 5.83
C ILE A 216 -10.84 5.46 4.63
N GLN A 217 -10.33 4.23 4.53
CA GLN A 217 -9.83 3.65 3.29
C GLN A 217 -10.73 2.49 2.87
N GLY A 218 -11.20 2.49 1.63
CA GLY A 218 -12.05 1.42 1.14
C GLY A 218 -12.41 1.57 -0.32
N PHE A 219 -13.36 0.77 -0.77
CA PHE A 219 -13.86 0.87 -2.13
C PHE A 219 -15.35 0.55 -2.18
N VAL A 220 -16.02 1.13 -3.18
CA VAL A 220 -17.40 0.80 -3.56
C VAL A 220 -17.45 0.45 -5.04
N GLU A 221 -18.47 -0.30 -5.45
CA GLU A 221 -18.77 -0.56 -6.83
C GLU A 221 -19.83 0.45 -7.31
N HIS A 222 -19.47 1.32 -8.27
CA HIS A 222 -20.35 2.37 -8.78
C HIS A 222 -21.01 1.97 -10.10
N GLY A 223 -22.31 2.24 -10.21
CA GLY A 223 -23.11 2.06 -11.43
C GLY A 223 -23.30 0.60 -11.85
N GLU A 224 -24.00 0.40 -12.98
CA GLU A 224 -24.32 -0.93 -13.51
C GLU A 224 -23.09 -1.75 -13.88
N ASN A 225 -22.02 -1.10 -14.31
CA ASN A 225 -20.75 -1.73 -14.68
C ASN A 225 -19.87 -2.10 -13.50
N LYS A 226 -20.33 -1.85 -12.25
CA LYS A 226 -19.60 -2.14 -11.02
C LYS A 226 -18.17 -1.60 -11.04
N MET A 227 -18.03 -0.34 -11.46
CA MET A 227 -16.74 0.32 -11.52
C MET A 227 -16.19 0.52 -10.11
N PRO A 228 -14.97 0.03 -9.80
CA PRO A 228 -14.38 0.21 -8.48
C PRO A 228 -13.99 1.69 -8.27
N CYS A 229 -14.65 2.32 -7.30
CA CYS A 229 -14.36 3.66 -6.81
C CYS A 229 -13.72 3.56 -5.43
N ILE A 230 -12.52 4.07 -5.29
CA ILE A 230 -11.67 3.92 -4.13
C ILE A 230 -11.75 5.20 -3.30
N LEU A 231 -12.10 5.06 -2.02
CA LEU A 231 -12.06 6.13 -1.04
C LEU A 231 -10.74 6.07 -0.27
N PHE A 232 -10.06 7.20 -0.19
CA PHE A 232 -8.85 7.32 0.58
C PHE A 232 -8.72 8.76 1.12
N ASN A 233 -8.63 8.92 2.44
CA ASN A 233 -8.54 10.22 3.12
C ASN A 233 -9.57 11.23 2.58
N GLY A 234 -10.85 10.87 2.63
CA GLY A 234 -11.95 11.72 2.17
C GLY A 234 -12.01 11.99 0.65
N SER A 235 -11.09 11.43 -0.12
CA SER A 235 -11.00 11.64 -1.57
C SER A 235 -11.31 10.38 -2.34
N TRP A 236 -12.12 10.52 -3.41
CA TRP A 236 -12.49 9.42 -4.29
C TRP A 236 -11.61 9.34 -5.52
N TYR A 237 -11.19 8.13 -5.85
CA TYR A 237 -10.36 7.80 -6.99
C TYR A 237 -10.98 6.67 -7.81
N VAL A 238 -10.64 6.62 -9.09
CA VAL A 238 -10.98 5.52 -10.00
C VAL A 238 -9.74 5.09 -10.76
N ILE A 239 -9.72 3.85 -11.23
CA ILE A 239 -8.67 3.39 -12.12
C ILE A 239 -8.92 4.00 -13.50
N ASP A 240 -7.90 4.65 -14.08
CA ASP A 240 -8.03 5.26 -15.39
C ASP A 240 -8.09 4.18 -16.47
N ASP A 241 -9.15 4.23 -17.32
CA ASP A 241 -9.36 3.28 -18.41
C ASP A 241 -8.15 3.21 -19.36
N LYS A 242 -7.47 4.34 -19.55
CA LYS A 242 -6.25 4.41 -20.37
C LYS A 242 -5.14 3.47 -19.88
N TYR A 243 -5.13 3.16 -18.59
CA TYR A 243 -4.12 2.34 -17.94
C TYR A 243 -4.61 0.99 -17.44
N ALA A 244 -5.87 0.65 -17.67
CA ALA A 244 -6.44 -0.62 -17.23
C ALA A 244 -5.71 -1.83 -17.85
N ASP A 245 -5.33 -1.73 -19.12
CA ASP A 245 -4.56 -2.75 -19.82
C ASP A 245 -3.12 -2.84 -19.27
N HIS A 246 -2.47 -1.70 -19.03
CA HIS A 246 -1.14 -1.66 -18.40
C HIS A 246 -1.14 -2.27 -17.00
N LEU A 247 -2.14 -1.96 -16.19
CA LEU A 247 -2.31 -2.57 -14.88
C LEU A 247 -2.43 -4.10 -14.98
N THR A 248 -3.22 -4.56 -15.95
CA THR A 248 -3.41 -5.99 -16.18
C THR A 248 -2.12 -6.67 -16.64
N GLU A 249 -1.36 -6.04 -17.52
CA GLU A 249 -0.07 -6.58 -17.97
C GLU A 249 0.99 -6.56 -16.86
N ASP A 250 1.06 -5.52 -16.05
CA ASP A 250 1.99 -5.47 -14.93
C ASP A 250 1.64 -6.51 -13.86
N TYR A 251 0.35 -6.71 -13.58
CA TYR A 251 -0.08 -7.81 -12.71
C TYR A 251 0.31 -9.19 -13.26
N LYS A 252 0.14 -9.43 -14.56
CA LYS A 252 0.56 -10.68 -15.21
C LYS A 252 2.06 -10.91 -15.10
N LYS A 253 2.88 -9.87 -15.32
CA LYS A 253 4.34 -9.96 -15.15
C LYS A 253 4.71 -10.35 -13.72
N ILE A 254 4.07 -9.74 -12.72
CA ILE A 254 4.30 -10.07 -11.31
C ILE A 254 3.87 -11.51 -11.04
N PHE A 255 2.71 -11.94 -11.53
CA PHE A 255 2.23 -13.30 -11.37
C PHE A 255 3.21 -14.31 -11.99
N ASP A 256 3.58 -14.11 -13.25
CA ASP A 256 4.47 -15.01 -13.99
C ASP A 256 5.88 -15.07 -13.35
N SER A 257 6.42 -13.93 -12.88
CA SER A 257 7.71 -13.90 -12.18
C SER A 257 7.69 -14.53 -10.80
N SER A 258 6.53 -14.52 -10.14
CA SER A 258 6.36 -15.12 -8.81
C SER A 258 6.15 -16.63 -8.86
N GLU A 259 5.61 -17.17 -9.95
CA GLU A 259 5.14 -18.56 -10.02
C GLU A 259 6.27 -19.57 -9.77
N ALA A 260 7.44 -19.42 -10.40
CA ALA A 260 8.58 -20.30 -10.20
C ALA A 260 9.12 -20.23 -8.76
N ALA A 261 9.24 -19.02 -8.20
CA ALA A 261 9.68 -18.82 -6.83
C ALA A 261 8.67 -19.37 -5.81
N ALA A 262 7.38 -19.17 -6.03
CA ALA A 262 6.31 -19.70 -5.18
C ALA A 262 6.30 -21.23 -5.15
N ASN A 263 6.49 -21.89 -6.30
CA ASN A 263 6.60 -23.34 -6.38
C ASN A 263 7.83 -23.86 -5.63
N ALA A 264 8.99 -23.25 -5.83
CA ALA A 264 10.21 -23.62 -5.10
C ALA A 264 10.05 -23.48 -3.58
N LEU A 265 9.47 -22.37 -3.10
CA LEU A 265 9.18 -22.17 -1.68
C LEU A 265 8.19 -23.20 -1.14
N SER A 266 7.18 -23.57 -1.94
CA SER A 266 6.19 -24.57 -1.54
C SER A 266 6.83 -25.94 -1.33
N GLU A 267 7.70 -26.36 -2.25
CA GLU A 267 8.42 -27.65 -2.16
C GLU A 267 9.40 -27.62 -1.00
N GLU A 268 10.21 -26.57 -0.93
CA GLU A 268 11.26 -26.47 0.08
C GLU A 268 10.72 -26.43 1.50
N PHE A 269 9.67 -25.65 1.74
CA PHE A 269 9.11 -25.43 3.08
C PHE A 269 7.82 -26.22 3.35
N GLY A 270 7.37 -27.06 2.43
CA GLY A 270 6.17 -27.89 2.59
C GLY A 270 4.89 -27.08 2.78
N LEU A 271 4.76 -25.94 2.10
CA LEU A 271 3.62 -25.03 2.32
C LEU A 271 2.32 -25.57 1.71
N LEU A 272 2.40 -26.31 0.61
CA LEU A 272 1.22 -26.90 -0.06
C LEU A 272 0.80 -28.26 0.48
N ASP A 273 1.55 -28.84 1.42
CA ASP A 273 1.17 -30.10 2.09
C ASP A 273 -0.02 -29.93 3.04
N CYS A 274 -0.40 -28.67 3.31
CA CYS A 274 -1.48 -28.32 4.21
C CYS A 274 -2.81 -28.23 3.47
N ARG A 275 -3.61 -29.30 3.51
CA ARG A 275 -5.02 -29.25 3.05
C ARG A 275 -5.89 -28.50 4.05
N ALA A 276 -5.91 -27.18 3.96
CA ALA A 276 -6.65 -26.32 4.86
C ALA A 276 -7.87 -25.70 4.16
N ALA A 277 -8.96 -25.57 4.89
CA ALA A 277 -10.19 -24.94 4.38
C ALA A 277 -10.07 -23.41 4.31
N ASN A 278 -9.33 -22.83 5.26
CA ASN A 278 -9.17 -21.38 5.45
C ASN A 278 -7.79 -21.03 6.01
N GLU A 279 -7.47 -19.73 6.06
CA GLU A 279 -6.24 -19.15 6.58
C GLU A 279 -5.89 -19.65 7.99
N VAL A 280 -6.85 -19.66 8.90
CA VAL A 280 -6.62 -20.06 10.31
C VAL A 280 -6.23 -21.52 10.41
N SER A 281 -6.90 -22.40 9.67
CA SER A 281 -6.58 -23.83 9.67
C SER A 281 -5.24 -24.11 8.99
N PHE A 282 -4.89 -23.36 7.94
CA PHE A 282 -3.60 -23.43 7.26
C PHE A 282 -2.46 -23.08 8.23
N ASN A 283 -2.54 -21.92 8.88
CA ASN A 283 -1.54 -21.46 9.84
C ASN A 283 -1.41 -22.42 11.03
N THR A 284 -2.53 -23.00 11.48
CA THR A 284 -2.53 -23.99 12.59
C THR A 284 -1.83 -25.29 12.21
N GLN A 285 -2.03 -25.79 11.00
CA GLN A 285 -1.39 -27.01 10.50
C GLN A 285 0.12 -26.81 10.36
N LEU A 286 0.57 -25.64 9.87
CA LEU A 286 1.98 -25.33 9.71
C LEU A 286 2.77 -25.23 11.04
N ARG A 287 2.10 -25.12 12.19
CA ARG A 287 2.79 -25.23 13.50
C ARG A 287 3.50 -26.57 13.73
N LYS A 288 3.16 -27.60 12.97
CA LYS A 288 3.86 -28.90 13.00
C LYS A 288 5.13 -28.90 12.14
N ASN A 289 5.27 -27.94 11.25
CA ASN A 289 6.43 -27.81 10.37
C ASN A 289 7.63 -27.25 11.13
N LYS A 290 8.75 -27.96 11.11
CA LYS A 290 9.98 -27.57 11.84
C LYS A 290 10.80 -26.49 11.11
N ARG A 291 10.46 -26.17 9.85
CA ARG A 291 11.16 -25.18 9.02
C ARG A 291 10.45 -23.84 8.96
N VAL A 292 9.22 -23.77 9.51
CA VAL A 292 8.37 -22.58 9.44
C VAL A 292 8.01 -22.13 10.85
N LEU A 293 8.35 -20.90 11.19
CA LEU A 293 7.92 -20.25 12.43
C LEU A 293 6.55 -19.58 12.18
N VAL A 294 5.51 -20.07 12.87
CA VAL A 294 4.16 -19.52 12.78
C VAL A 294 4.00 -18.40 13.79
N ALA A 295 3.95 -17.17 13.32
CA ALA A 295 3.83 -15.95 14.13
C ALA A 295 2.42 -15.33 14.08
N HIS A 296 1.44 -16.07 13.54
CA HIS A 296 0.05 -15.61 13.43
C HIS A 296 -0.50 -15.05 14.74
N THR A 297 -1.05 -13.84 14.69
CA THR A 297 -1.52 -13.03 15.84
C THR A 297 -0.44 -12.62 16.85
N ALA A 298 0.84 -12.73 16.51
CA ALA A 298 1.91 -12.19 17.33
C ALA A 298 2.11 -10.71 16.99
N LEU A 299 1.52 -9.84 17.80
CA LEU A 299 1.56 -8.40 17.60
C LEU A 299 2.65 -7.75 18.44
N VAL A 300 3.35 -6.80 17.85
CA VAL A 300 4.19 -5.82 18.57
C VAL A 300 3.71 -4.44 18.14
N ASN A 301 3.33 -3.61 19.10
CA ASN A 301 2.68 -2.32 18.86
C ASN A 301 1.54 -2.45 17.81
N ASN A 302 0.63 -3.38 18.06
CA ASN A 302 -0.51 -3.71 17.20
C ASN A 302 -0.17 -4.13 15.76
N ILE A 303 1.12 -4.36 15.44
CA ILE A 303 1.55 -4.77 14.11
C ILE A 303 1.96 -6.25 14.10
N GLU A 304 1.40 -7.00 13.15
CA GLU A 304 1.82 -8.35 12.82
C GLU A 304 2.97 -8.30 11.80
N ILE A 305 4.19 -8.64 12.24
CA ILE A 305 5.38 -8.59 11.37
C ILE A 305 5.29 -9.61 10.24
N ALA A 306 4.77 -10.79 10.52
CA ALA A 306 4.43 -11.81 9.54
C ALA A 306 3.50 -12.84 10.17
N VAL A 307 2.74 -13.54 9.35
CA VAL A 307 1.97 -14.71 9.77
C VAL A 307 2.89 -15.95 9.84
N LEU A 308 3.78 -16.07 8.85
CA LEU A 308 4.79 -17.14 8.77
C LEU A 308 6.15 -16.52 8.51
N ILE A 309 7.19 -17.04 9.19
CA ILE A 309 8.57 -16.65 9.01
C ILE A 309 9.41 -17.90 8.71
N PHE A 310 10.18 -17.87 7.65
CA PHE A 310 11.10 -18.93 7.27
C PHE A 310 12.28 -18.32 6.49
N TRP A 311 13.36 -19.07 6.32
CA TRP A 311 14.57 -18.56 5.65
C TRP A 311 15.37 -19.67 5.00
N ASP A 312 16.10 -19.30 3.97
CA ASP A 312 17.15 -20.09 3.34
C ASP A 312 18.52 -19.42 3.53
N GLU A 313 19.49 -19.72 2.68
CA GLU A 313 20.85 -19.16 2.76
C GLU A 313 20.87 -17.66 2.43
N ASP A 314 20.00 -17.18 1.51
CA ASP A 314 20.05 -15.84 0.93
C ASP A 314 18.99 -14.89 1.47
N SER A 315 17.83 -15.43 1.88
CA SER A 315 16.61 -14.65 2.13
C SER A 315 15.93 -15.02 3.44
N ILE A 316 15.25 -14.02 4.00
CA ILE A 316 14.25 -14.20 5.06
C ILE A 316 12.88 -13.92 4.44
N TYR A 317 12.01 -14.89 4.51
CA TYR A 317 10.65 -14.82 3.97
C TYR A 317 9.67 -14.44 5.06
N LEU A 318 8.93 -13.36 4.82
CA LEU A 318 7.90 -12.83 5.71
C LEU A 318 6.56 -12.96 4.98
N MET A 319 5.80 -13.99 5.33
CA MET A 319 4.57 -14.30 4.62
C MET A 319 3.34 -13.82 5.38
N HIS A 320 2.48 -13.11 4.66
CA HIS A 320 1.10 -12.84 5.07
C HIS A 320 0.15 -13.54 4.10
N ASN A 321 -0.93 -14.10 4.62
CA ASN A 321 -1.90 -14.83 3.81
C ASN A 321 -3.34 -14.42 4.12
N LYS A 322 -4.21 -14.61 3.14
CA LYS A 322 -5.65 -14.38 3.22
C LYS A 322 -6.43 -15.47 2.50
N ASP A 323 -7.70 -15.62 2.89
CA ASP A 323 -8.56 -16.65 2.33
C ASP A 323 -8.82 -16.47 0.83
N LYS A 324 -8.93 -15.22 0.34
CA LYS A 324 -9.35 -14.97 -1.03
C LYS A 324 -8.65 -13.78 -1.66
N PHE A 325 -8.24 -13.95 -2.93
CA PHE A 325 -7.84 -12.85 -3.80
C PHE A 325 -9.08 -12.07 -4.25
N SER A 326 -9.45 -11.07 -3.49
CA SER A 326 -10.58 -10.15 -3.71
C SER A 326 -10.13 -8.73 -3.38
N GLY A 327 -10.97 -7.73 -3.65
CA GLY A 327 -10.66 -6.34 -3.28
C GLY A 327 -10.35 -6.19 -1.79
N GLN A 328 -11.20 -6.74 -0.92
CA GLN A 328 -10.99 -6.75 0.53
C GLN A 328 -9.75 -7.56 0.93
N GLY A 329 -9.65 -8.82 0.51
CA GLY A 329 -8.52 -9.68 0.91
C GLY A 329 -7.17 -9.14 0.47
N ALA A 330 -7.09 -8.57 -0.76
CA ALA A 330 -5.88 -7.93 -1.25
C ALA A 330 -5.55 -6.66 -0.44
N ARG A 331 -6.54 -5.81 -0.13
CA ARG A 331 -6.34 -4.62 0.69
C ARG A 331 -5.77 -4.99 2.06
N ASP A 332 -6.37 -5.95 2.73
CA ASP A 332 -5.98 -6.32 4.09
C ASP A 332 -4.55 -6.87 4.13
N VAL A 333 -4.22 -7.81 3.23
CA VAL A 333 -2.87 -8.38 3.20
C VAL A 333 -1.82 -7.39 2.72
N VAL A 334 -2.14 -6.53 1.75
CA VAL A 334 -1.22 -5.50 1.26
C VAL A 334 -0.90 -4.50 2.35
N ASN A 335 -1.91 -4.02 3.09
CA ASN A 335 -1.67 -3.12 4.22
C ASN A 335 -0.80 -3.79 5.29
N GLN A 336 -1.07 -5.06 5.65
CA GLN A 336 -0.24 -5.82 6.58
C GLN A 336 1.22 -5.91 6.12
N VAL A 337 1.45 -6.27 4.86
CA VAL A 337 2.79 -6.41 4.28
C VAL A 337 3.54 -5.08 4.25
N LEU A 338 2.91 -4.02 3.78
CA LEU A 338 3.54 -2.69 3.69
C LEU A 338 3.87 -2.12 5.07
N THR A 339 2.95 -2.27 6.03
CA THR A 339 3.16 -1.87 7.42
C THR A 339 4.27 -2.68 8.08
N SER A 340 4.25 -4.00 7.89
CA SER A 340 5.30 -4.90 8.37
C SER A 340 6.67 -4.48 7.83
N SER A 341 6.78 -4.23 6.52
CA SER A 341 8.03 -3.79 5.90
C SER A 341 8.54 -2.48 6.52
N GLU A 342 7.66 -1.49 6.63
CA GLU A 342 8.04 -0.18 7.17
C GLU A 342 8.49 -0.29 8.63
N TYR A 343 7.67 -0.95 9.45
CA TYR A 343 7.92 -1.09 10.87
C TYR A 343 9.17 -1.93 11.17
N LEU A 344 9.36 -3.05 10.47
CA LEU A 344 10.53 -3.92 10.66
C LEU A 344 11.84 -3.19 10.29
N HIS A 345 11.88 -2.50 9.16
CA HIS A 345 13.06 -1.72 8.78
C HIS A 345 13.39 -0.62 9.78
N GLN A 346 12.36 0.08 10.30
CA GLN A 346 12.53 1.09 11.33
C GLN A 346 13.06 0.46 12.62
N ALA A 347 12.48 -0.64 13.08
CA ALA A 347 12.87 -1.33 14.30
C ALA A 347 14.31 -1.87 14.22
N LEU A 348 14.69 -2.49 13.09
CA LEU A 348 16.02 -3.01 12.88
C LEU A 348 17.10 -1.92 12.73
N SER A 349 16.72 -0.72 12.32
CA SER A 349 17.61 0.44 12.23
C SER A 349 17.72 1.22 13.53
N SER A 350 16.92 0.90 14.53
CA SER A 350 16.94 1.56 15.84
C SER A 350 18.08 1.07 16.73
N SER A 351 18.41 1.84 17.76
CA SER A 351 19.39 1.43 18.79
C SER A 351 18.89 0.24 19.63
N ASP A 352 17.59 -0.03 19.68
CA ASP A 352 16.95 -1.14 20.40
C ASP A 352 16.58 -2.33 19.50
N ALA A 353 17.22 -2.47 18.35
CA ALA A 353 16.91 -3.55 17.38
C ALA A 353 16.94 -4.95 18.02
N GLN A 354 17.89 -5.22 18.90
CA GLN A 354 17.97 -6.50 19.59
C GLN A 354 16.80 -6.69 20.58
N GLY A 355 16.53 -5.71 21.43
CA GLY A 355 15.42 -5.77 22.39
C GLY A 355 14.07 -5.92 21.70
N PHE A 356 13.87 -5.26 20.54
CA PHE A 356 12.71 -5.46 19.71
C PHE A 356 12.55 -6.93 19.26
N LEU A 357 13.61 -7.54 18.72
CA LEU A 357 13.57 -8.93 18.25
C LEU A 357 13.35 -9.92 19.39
N GLU A 358 13.90 -9.65 20.57
CA GLU A 358 13.68 -10.46 21.78
C GLU A 358 12.20 -10.42 22.20
N ARG A 359 11.61 -9.23 22.30
CA ARG A 359 10.18 -9.07 22.64
C ARG A 359 9.29 -9.72 21.60
N TYR A 360 9.60 -9.54 20.31
CA TYR A 360 8.83 -10.16 19.24
C TYR A 360 8.89 -11.68 19.31
N TYR A 361 10.09 -12.27 19.49
CA TYR A 361 10.23 -13.72 19.67
C TYR A 361 9.42 -14.24 20.86
N ASP A 362 9.47 -13.55 22.01
CA ASP A 362 8.72 -13.94 23.20
C ASP A 362 7.21 -13.90 22.96
N THR A 363 6.74 -12.90 22.21
CA THR A 363 5.34 -12.81 21.78
C THR A 363 4.98 -13.99 20.87
N VAL A 364 5.80 -14.32 19.86
CA VAL A 364 5.60 -15.48 19.00
C VAL A 364 5.56 -16.77 19.81
N LYS A 365 6.54 -16.96 20.72
CA LYS A 365 6.62 -18.14 21.59
C LYS A 365 5.36 -18.33 22.44
N SER A 366 4.79 -17.24 22.96
CA SER A 366 3.55 -17.30 23.75
C SER A 366 2.37 -17.90 22.94
N LYS A 367 2.34 -17.70 21.62
CA LYS A 367 1.28 -18.23 20.73
C LYS A 367 1.36 -19.75 20.53
N TYR A 368 2.51 -20.35 20.87
CA TYR A 368 2.65 -21.82 20.84
C TYR A 368 2.05 -22.52 22.05
N LYS A 369 1.60 -21.79 23.08
CA LYS A 369 0.88 -22.32 24.27
C LYS A 369 1.62 -23.52 24.90
N GLY A 370 2.93 -23.40 25.10
CA GLY A 370 3.79 -24.43 25.70
C GLY A 370 4.26 -25.54 24.75
N LYS A 371 3.82 -25.54 23.47
CA LYS A 371 4.38 -26.45 22.46
C LYS A 371 5.79 -25.97 22.03
N ALA A 372 6.58 -26.91 21.51
CA ALA A 372 7.92 -26.58 21.01
C ALA A 372 7.85 -25.59 19.86
N VAL A 373 8.65 -24.53 19.93
CA VAL A 373 8.87 -23.58 18.84
C VAL A 373 9.99 -24.14 17.95
N PRO A 374 9.86 -24.08 16.61
CA PRO A 374 10.81 -24.70 15.69
C PRO A 374 12.23 -24.10 15.74
N VAL A 375 12.38 -22.91 16.27
CA VAL A 375 13.64 -22.17 16.36
C VAL A 375 13.79 -21.56 17.74
N ASN A 376 15.00 -21.52 18.30
CA ASN A 376 15.28 -20.85 19.57
C ASN A 376 15.50 -19.33 19.37
N LYS A 377 15.51 -18.55 20.48
CA LYS A 377 15.57 -17.10 20.45
C LYS A 377 16.86 -16.58 19.80
N GLU A 378 17.99 -17.15 20.18
CA GLU A 378 19.32 -16.75 19.69
C GLU A 378 19.43 -16.98 18.19
N GLN A 379 18.95 -18.12 17.72
CA GLN A 379 18.93 -18.48 16.31
C GLN A 379 18.01 -17.56 15.52
N PHE A 380 16.82 -17.26 16.03
CA PHE A 380 15.88 -16.31 15.42
C PHE A 380 16.52 -14.92 15.26
N ILE A 381 17.09 -14.38 16.36
CA ILE A 381 17.73 -13.06 16.34
C ILE A 381 18.91 -13.03 15.37
N SER A 382 19.75 -14.09 15.38
CA SER A 382 20.87 -14.22 14.46
C SER A 382 20.43 -14.19 13.01
N GLN A 383 19.35 -14.90 12.65
CA GLN A 383 18.81 -14.86 11.29
C GLN A 383 18.27 -13.47 10.93
N MET A 384 17.44 -12.88 11.77
CA MET A 384 16.87 -11.53 11.49
C MET A 384 17.92 -10.43 11.36
N ARG A 385 19.13 -10.62 11.91
CA ARG A 385 20.27 -9.68 11.84
C ARG A 385 21.36 -10.12 10.88
N SER A 386 21.18 -11.19 10.15
CA SER A 386 22.22 -11.79 9.28
C SER A 386 22.58 -10.95 8.04
N GLY A 387 21.84 -9.88 7.74
CA GLY A 387 22.01 -9.11 6.51
C GLY A 387 21.40 -9.75 5.27
N LYS A 388 20.67 -10.87 5.43
CA LYS A 388 19.88 -11.49 4.34
C LYS A 388 18.81 -10.53 3.86
N LYS A 389 18.40 -10.71 2.61
CA LYS A 389 17.33 -9.89 2.01
C LYS A 389 15.97 -10.31 2.56
N PHE A 390 15.13 -9.32 2.89
CA PHE A 390 13.73 -9.59 3.16
C PHE A 390 12.98 -9.82 1.87
N THR A 391 12.21 -10.90 1.86
CA THR A 391 11.29 -11.26 0.77
C THR A 391 9.90 -11.41 1.36
N TYR A 392 9.01 -10.49 0.99
CA TYR A 392 7.62 -10.54 1.43
C TYR A 392 6.85 -11.51 0.53
N VAL A 393 6.06 -12.39 1.14
CA VAL A 393 5.23 -13.36 0.42
C VAL A 393 3.77 -13.05 0.70
N ILE A 394 3.01 -12.76 -0.34
CA ILE A 394 1.58 -12.51 -0.26
C ILE A 394 0.84 -13.77 -0.70
N GLY A 395 0.29 -14.52 0.26
CA GLY A 395 -0.39 -15.78 0.03
C GLY A 395 -1.91 -15.64 -0.06
N TYR A 396 -2.53 -16.39 -0.95
CA TYR A 396 -3.99 -16.50 -1.03
C TYR A 396 -4.44 -17.96 -1.11
N MET A 397 -5.38 -18.33 -0.24
CA MET A 397 -5.95 -19.67 -0.26
C MET A 397 -6.75 -19.93 -1.54
N ASN A 398 -7.43 -18.90 -2.08
CA ASN A 398 -8.31 -19.03 -3.24
C ASN A 398 -8.28 -17.78 -4.14
N GLY A 399 -8.59 -18.00 -5.42
CA GLY A 399 -8.91 -16.92 -6.37
C GLY A 399 -7.71 -16.24 -7.01
N LEU A 400 -6.48 -16.50 -6.55
CA LEU A 400 -5.29 -15.99 -7.21
C LEU A 400 -5.11 -16.72 -8.54
N SER A 401 -5.06 -15.99 -9.63
CA SER A 401 -4.77 -16.53 -10.96
C SER A 401 -4.32 -15.42 -11.90
N ARG A 402 -3.60 -15.80 -12.96
CA ARG A 402 -3.19 -14.89 -14.04
C ARG A 402 -4.39 -14.17 -14.69
N LYS A 403 -5.59 -14.78 -14.65
CA LYS A 403 -6.85 -14.26 -15.22
C LYS A 403 -7.81 -13.69 -14.18
N SER A 404 -7.33 -13.39 -12.97
CA SER A 404 -8.17 -12.80 -11.92
C SER A 404 -8.95 -11.59 -12.42
N ARG A 405 -10.22 -11.48 -12.02
CA ARG A 405 -11.14 -10.43 -12.50
C ARG A 405 -11.13 -9.16 -11.65
N SER A 406 -10.72 -9.24 -10.39
CA SER A 406 -10.73 -8.10 -9.48
C SER A 406 -9.68 -7.05 -9.88
N THR A 407 -10.11 -5.99 -10.53
CA THR A 407 -9.24 -4.88 -10.94
C THR A 407 -8.63 -4.17 -9.74
N TYR A 408 -9.39 -4.01 -8.65
CA TYR A 408 -8.89 -3.40 -7.43
C TYR A 408 -7.81 -4.27 -6.75
N ALA A 409 -8.01 -5.59 -6.67
CA ALA A 409 -6.98 -6.49 -6.13
C ALA A 409 -5.69 -6.47 -6.96
N LYS A 410 -5.79 -6.43 -8.29
CA LYS A 410 -4.62 -6.27 -9.17
C LYS A 410 -3.88 -4.97 -8.89
N TYR A 411 -4.62 -3.86 -8.78
CA TYR A 411 -4.05 -2.56 -8.47
C TYR A 411 -3.27 -2.58 -7.16
N LEU A 412 -3.88 -3.08 -6.09
CA LEU A 412 -3.25 -3.18 -4.78
C LEU A 412 -1.98 -4.04 -4.81
N THR A 413 -2.02 -5.17 -5.51
CA THR A 413 -0.88 -6.06 -5.66
C THR A 413 0.27 -5.37 -6.40
N VAL A 414 0.00 -4.73 -7.54
CA VAL A 414 1.03 -4.01 -8.32
C VAL A 414 1.63 -2.86 -7.53
N ASP A 415 0.80 -2.10 -6.82
CA ASP A 415 1.24 -0.99 -5.98
C ASP A 415 2.12 -1.48 -4.81
N ALA A 416 1.73 -2.58 -4.15
CA ALA A 416 2.51 -3.18 -3.06
C ALA A 416 3.89 -3.65 -3.54
N VAL A 417 3.95 -4.40 -4.63
CA VAL A 417 5.21 -4.88 -5.20
C VAL A 417 6.14 -3.70 -5.52
N ARG A 418 5.63 -2.68 -6.20
CA ARG A 418 6.41 -1.48 -6.52
C ARG A 418 6.93 -0.74 -5.29
N LYS A 419 6.11 -0.64 -4.23
CA LYS A 419 6.50 0.00 -2.97
C LYS A 419 7.58 -0.78 -2.22
N LEU A 420 7.48 -2.11 -2.19
CA LEU A 420 8.48 -2.98 -1.57
C LEU A 420 9.81 -2.95 -2.35
N GLU A 421 9.76 -3.10 -3.66
CA GLU A 421 10.95 -3.02 -4.52
C GLU A 421 11.65 -1.65 -4.43
N ALA A 422 10.89 -0.56 -4.29
CA ALA A 422 11.46 0.76 -4.08
C ALA A 422 12.23 0.90 -2.76
N LYS A 423 11.92 0.07 -1.75
CA LYS A 423 12.65 -0.04 -0.47
C LYS A 423 13.83 -1.02 -0.54
N GLY A 424 13.97 -1.79 -1.63
CA GLY A 424 14.98 -2.83 -1.79
C GLY A 424 14.54 -4.22 -1.34
N ASP A 425 13.30 -4.38 -0.91
CA ASP A 425 12.68 -5.65 -0.58
C ASP A 425 12.22 -6.40 -1.84
N LYS A 426 12.06 -7.71 -1.73
CA LYS A 426 11.41 -8.50 -2.78
C LYS A 426 9.97 -8.81 -2.38
N CYS A 427 9.12 -9.04 -3.39
CA CYS A 427 7.75 -9.49 -3.16
C CYS A 427 7.41 -10.65 -4.09
N ILE A 428 6.79 -11.69 -3.53
CA ILE A 428 6.29 -12.87 -4.24
C ILE A 428 4.81 -12.99 -3.95
N ILE A 429 3.99 -13.23 -4.96
CA ILE A 429 2.58 -13.59 -4.78
C ILE A 429 2.40 -15.10 -4.98
N MET A 430 1.58 -15.73 -4.13
CA MET A 430 1.51 -17.17 -4.04
C MET A 430 0.08 -17.68 -3.86
N GLY A 431 -0.31 -18.68 -4.66
CA GLY A 431 -1.51 -19.49 -4.41
C GLY A 431 -1.18 -20.63 -3.44
N LEU A 432 -2.03 -20.86 -2.46
CA LEU A 432 -1.84 -21.84 -1.39
C LEU A 432 -2.69 -23.10 -1.56
N LYS A 433 -3.27 -23.29 -2.75
CA LYS A 433 -4.03 -24.49 -3.14
C LYS A 433 -3.68 -24.88 -4.56
#